data_de089f4b082debbe0e622a37e8002941
#
_entry.id   de089f4b082debbe0e622a37e8002941
#
_cell.length_a   1.000
_cell.length_b   1.000
_cell.length_c   1.000
_cell.angle_alpha   90.00
_cell.angle_beta   90.00
_cell.angle_gamma   90.00
#
_symmetry.space_group_name_H-M   'P 1'
#
loop_
_entity.id
_entity.type
_entity.pdbx_description
1 polymer ?
#
loop_
_entity_poly.entity_id
_entity_poly.type
_entity_poly.pdbx_seq_one_letter_code
_entity_poly.pdbx_strand_id
1 'polypeptide(L)'
;PEALEDATFAAMMAEAEKYLGYPYVWGGASPSTSFDCSGYVSWVINNCGVGWNFGRLTADGLLGVCTPVSSADAKPGDLIFFQGTYNTSGASHVGIYVGNGMMIHCGDPISYANINTSYWQQHFYTFGRLP
;
A
#
# COMPACT_ATOMS: atom_id res chain seq x y z
N PRO A 1 -4.95 -2.14 17.55
CA PRO A 1 -3.75 -2.98 17.46
C PRO A 1 -2.49 -2.15 17.66
N GLU A 2 -1.43 -2.80 18.10
CA GLU A 2 -0.14 -2.13 18.26
C GLU A 2 0.45 -1.74 16.91
N ALA A 3 1.16 -0.62 16.87
CA ALA A 3 1.88 -0.19 15.68
C ALA A 3 2.93 -1.23 15.29
N LEU A 4 3.24 -1.31 13.99
CA LEU A 4 4.32 -2.17 13.51
C LEU A 4 5.65 -1.70 14.10
N GLU A 5 6.56 -2.64 14.34
CA GLU A 5 7.89 -2.32 14.83
C GLU A 5 8.68 -1.53 13.77
N ASP A 6 9.59 -0.69 14.22
CA ASP A 6 10.46 0.09 13.32
C ASP A 6 11.26 -0.81 12.37
N ALA A 7 11.72 -1.96 12.86
CA ALA A 7 12.44 -2.93 12.04
C ALA A 7 11.55 -3.51 10.93
N THR A 8 10.27 -3.75 11.23
CA THR A 8 9.30 -4.23 10.23
C THR A 8 9.08 -3.16 9.16
N PHE A 9 8.87 -1.93 9.55
CA PHE A 9 8.71 -0.82 8.61
C PHE A 9 9.96 -0.66 7.73
N ALA A 10 11.15 -0.71 8.34
CA ALA A 10 12.40 -0.60 7.60
C ALA A 10 12.55 -1.72 6.55
N ALA A 11 12.16 -2.95 6.90
CA ALA A 11 12.18 -4.07 5.97
C ALA A 11 11.20 -3.86 4.81
N MET A 12 10.00 -3.37 5.10
CA MET A 12 9.02 -3.02 4.06
C MET A 12 9.59 -1.98 3.09
N MET A 13 10.21 -0.92 3.62
CA MET A 13 10.75 0.15 2.79
C MET A 13 11.96 -0.28 1.97
N ALA A 14 12.82 -1.13 2.52
CA ALA A 14 13.96 -1.67 1.78
C ALA A 14 13.50 -2.44 0.54
N GLU A 15 12.40 -3.17 0.62
CA GLU A 15 11.81 -3.85 -0.54
C GLU A 15 11.07 -2.87 -1.45
N ALA A 16 10.25 -2.01 -0.87
CA ALA A 16 9.41 -1.08 -1.62
C ALA A 16 10.23 -0.13 -2.51
N GLU A 17 11.33 0.39 -2.00
CA GLU A 17 12.15 1.39 -2.71
C GLU A 17 12.96 0.82 -3.87
N LYS A 18 13.11 -0.50 -3.95
CA LYS A 18 13.79 -1.15 -5.09
C LYS A 18 13.09 -0.86 -6.43
N TYR A 19 11.80 -0.56 -6.39
CA TYR A 19 10.97 -0.47 -7.60
C TYR A 19 10.52 0.95 -7.93
N LEU A 20 11.06 1.95 -7.24
CA LEU A 20 10.78 3.36 -7.57
C LEU A 20 11.05 3.60 -9.06
N GLY A 21 10.09 4.24 -9.72
CA GLY A 21 10.19 4.54 -11.15
C GLY A 21 9.61 3.45 -12.07
N TYR A 22 9.23 2.27 -11.56
CA TYR A 22 8.60 1.23 -12.37
C TYR A 22 7.23 1.71 -12.85
N PRO A 23 6.85 1.41 -14.11
CA PRO A 23 5.57 1.86 -14.66
C PRO A 23 4.39 1.10 -14.06
N TYR A 24 3.21 1.72 -14.13
CA TYR A 24 1.95 1.05 -13.80
C TYR A 24 1.57 0.08 -14.93
N VAL A 25 1.27 -1.17 -14.58
CA VAL A 25 0.79 -2.19 -15.52
C VAL A 25 -0.40 -2.89 -14.90
N TRP A 26 -1.57 -2.74 -15.50
CA TRP A 26 -2.81 -3.35 -15.00
C TRP A 26 -2.64 -4.87 -14.89
N GLY A 27 -2.96 -5.40 -13.71
CA GLY A 27 -2.77 -6.84 -13.42
C GLY A 27 -1.35 -7.24 -13.09
N GLY A 28 -0.37 -6.34 -13.18
CA GLY A 28 1.02 -6.64 -12.87
C GLY A 28 1.25 -6.91 -11.39
N ALA A 29 2.07 -7.90 -11.07
CA ALA A 29 2.28 -8.35 -9.70
C ALA A 29 3.69 -8.85 -9.42
N SER A 30 4.66 -8.59 -10.30
CA SER A 30 6.05 -9.01 -10.11
C SER A 30 7.02 -8.02 -10.76
N PRO A 31 8.30 -7.99 -10.33
CA PRO A 31 9.29 -7.11 -10.96
C PRO A 31 9.47 -7.37 -12.46
N SER A 32 9.24 -8.59 -12.93
CA SER A 32 9.40 -8.94 -14.34
C SER A 32 8.28 -8.39 -15.22
N THR A 33 7.10 -8.14 -14.67
CA THR A 33 5.94 -7.61 -15.39
C THR A 33 5.67 -6.15 -15.06
N SER A 34 6.34 -5.60 -14.05
CA SER A 34 5.93 -4.42 -13.31
C SER A 34 4.62 -4.68 -12.54
N PHE A 35 3.96 -3.64 -12.05
CA PHE A 35 2.93 -3.79 -11.01
C PHE A 35 1.72 -2.91 -11.29
N ASP A 36 0.56 -3.33 -10.80
CA ASP A 36 -0.52 -2.40 -10.46
C ASP A 36 -0.44 -2.04 -8.97
N CYS A 37 -1.42 -1.28 -8.45
CA CYS A 37 -1.35 -0.77 -7.08
C CYS A 37 -1.30 -1.89 -6.04
N SER A 38 -2.21 -2.83 -6.11
CA SER A 38 -2.29 -3.93 -5.15
C SER A 38 -1.25 -5.00 -5.41
N GLY A 39 -0.84 -5.18 -6.67
CA GLY A 39 0.26 -6.07 -7.04
C GLY A 39 1.58 -5.63 -6.42
N TYR A 40 1.84 -4.32 -6.45
CA TYR A 40 3.02 -3.74 -5.83
C TYR A 40 3.04 -3.97 -4.31
N VAL A 41 1.96 -3.60 -3.63
CA VAL A 41 1.88 -3.76 -2.17
C VAL A 41 1.94 -5.24 -1.78
N SER A 42 1.22 -6.11 -2.50
CA SER A 42 1.29 -7.56 -2.25
C SER A 42 2.72 -8.08 -2.37
N TRP A 43 3.43 -7.70 -3.43
CA TRP A 43 4.82 -8.10 -3.61
C TRP A 43 5.71 -7.64 -2.46
N VAL A 44 5.61 -6.37 -2.08
CA VAL A 44 6.44 -5.81 -1.01
C VAL A 44 6.23 -6.57 0.30
N ILE A 45 4.99 -6.74 0.74
CA ILE A 45 4.73 -7.38 2.04
C ILE A 45 5.09 -8.85 2.03
N ASN A 46 4.91 -9.55 0.92
CA ASN A 46 5.25 -10.97 0.83
C ASN A 46 6.76 -11.22 0.67
N ASN A 47 7.53 -10.23 0.26
CA ASN A 47 8.96 -10.40 -0.06
C ASN A 47 9.89 -9.55 0.81
N CYS A 48 9.40 -8.81 1.79
CA CYS A 48 10.24 -7.98 2.63
C CYS A 48 10.95 -8.76 3.77
N GLY A 49 10.65 -10.04 3.91
CA GLY A 49 11.40 -10.91 4.84
C GLY A 49 10.89 -10.96 6.27
N VAL A 50 9.72 -10.36 6.56
CA VAL A 50 9.15 -10.40 7.92
C VAL A 50 8.25 -11.61 8.16
N GLY A 51 7.96 -12.38 7.12
CA GLY A 51 7.20 -13.64 7.25
C GLY A 51 5.75 -13.58 6.79
N TRP A 52 5.26 -12.44 6.31
CA TRP A 52 3.94 -12.40 5.69
C TRP A 52 3.90 -13.22 4.41
N ASN A 53 2.82 -13.94 4.19
CA ASN A 53 2.63 -14.77 3.01
C ASN A 53 1.15 -14.83 2.65
N PHE A 54 0.64 -13.75 2.08
CA PHE A 54 -0.76 -13.61 1.72
C PHE A 54 -1.04 -13.92 0.23
N GLY A 55 0.02 -14.09 -0.56
CA GLY A 55 -0.11 -14.21 -2.01
C GLY A 55 -0.47 -12.89 -2.67
N ARG A 56 -0.91 -12.96 -3.92
CA ARG A 56 -1.34 -11.80 -4.71
C ARG A 56 -2.79 -11.46 -4.32
N LEU A 57 -3.00 -10.30 -3.71
CA LEU A 57 -4.33 -9.81 -3.33
C LEU A 57 -4.68 -8.55 -4.11
N THR A 58 -5.98 -8.30 -4.26
CA THR A 58 -6.51 -7.01 -4.73
C THR A 58 -6.44 -5.99 -3.60
N ALA A 59 -6.72 -4.72 -3.90
CA ALA A 59 -6.78 -3.69 -2.85
C ALA A 59 -7.80 -4.07 -1.76
N ASP A 60 -8.98 -4.53 -2.16
CA ASP A 60 -10.01 -4.95 -1.21
C ASP A 60 -9.61 -6.22 -0.45
N GLY A 61 -8.91 -7.13 -1.10
CA GLY A 61 -8.34 -8.32 -0.43
C GLY A 61 -7.29 -7.97 0.60
N LEU A 62 -6.43 -6.99 0.31
CA LEU A 62 -5.45 -6.49 1.28
C LEU A 62 -6.15 -5.84 2.49
N LEU A 63 -7.21 -5.08 2.26
CA LEU A 63 -8.00 -4.52 3.35
C LEU A 63 -8.55 -5.63 4.25
N GLY A 64 -8.97 -6.75 3.66
CA GLY A 64 -9.51 -7.89 4.39
C GLY A 64 -8.51 -8.57 5.33
N VAL A 65 -7.21 -8.47 5.09
CA VAL A 65 -6.18 -9.04 5.98
C VAL A 65 -5.67 -8.04 7.01
N CYS A 66 -6.09 -6.77 6.92
CA CYS A 66 -5.71 -5.71 7.85
C CYS A 66 -6.75 -5.54 8.95
N THR A 67 -6.30 -4.98 10.08
CA THR A 67 -7.21 -4.39 11.07
C THR A 67 -7.35 -2.91 10.76
N PRO A 68 -8.57 -2.38 10.59
CA PRO A 68 -8.75 -0.95 10.32
C PRO A 68 -8.19 -0.08 11.44
N VAL A 69 -7.60 1.04 11.06
CA VAL A 69 -6.98 2.00 11.98
C VAL A 69 -7.50 3.38 11.63
N SER A 70 -7.81 4.20 12.65
CA SER A 70 -8.23 5.58 12.42
C SER A 70 -7.08 6.42 11.91
N SER A 71 -7.41 7.53 11.24
CA SER A 71 -6.38 8.48 10.76
C SER A 71 -5.51 9.02 11.90
N ALA A 72 -6.09 9.21 13.09
CA ALA A 72 -5.35 9.69 14.25
C ALA A 72 -4.32 8.66 14.77
N ASP A 73 -4.57 7.38 14.55
CA ASP A 73 -3.72 6.28 15.02
C ASP A 73 -2.81 5.72 13.92
N ALA A 74 -2.90 6.22 12.71
CA ALA A 74 -2.10 5.73 11.60
C ALA A 74 -0.60 5.95 11.83
N LYS A 75 0.20 4.95 11.54
CA LYS A 75 1.65 4.93 11.74
C LYS A 75 2.36 4.46 10.47
N PRO A 76 3.64 4.81 10.30
CA PRO A 76 4.41 4.30 9.17
C PRO A 76 4.35 2.77 9.07
N GLY A 77 4.14 2.26 7.87
CA GLY A 77 3.97 0.84 7.59
C GLY A 77 2.52 0.40 7.53
N ASP A 78 1.58 1.19 8.04
CA ASP A 78 0.16 0.93 7.80
C ASP A 78 -0.14 1.07 6.32
N LEU A 79 -1.11 0.31 5.82
CA LEU A 79 -1.60 0.48 4.46
C LEU A 79 -2.67 1.56 4.44
N ILE A 80 -2.70 2.33 3.37
CA ILE A 80 -3.74 3.34 3.14
C ILE A 80 -4.57 2.93 1.94
N PHE A 81 -5.90 2.98 2.10
CA PHE A 81 -6.85 2.49 1.10
C PHE A 81 -7.71 3.64 0.60
N PHE A 82 -8.00 3.58 -0.70
CA PHE A 82 -8.86 4.53 -1.39
C PHE A 82 -9.96 3.78 -2.10
N GLN A 83 -11.06 4.49 -2.38
CA GLN A 83 -12.21 3.93 -3.10
C GLN A 83 -12.62 4.86 -4.22
N GLY A 84 -13.31 4.32 -5.23
CA GLY A 84 -13.82 5.12 -6.33
C GLY A 84 -12.76 5.69 -7.26
N THR A 85 -11.53 5.21 -7.22
CA THR A 85 -10.49 5.62 -8.17
C THR A 85 -10.73 4.99 -9.55
N TYR A 86 -11.46 3.89 -9.60
CA TYR A 86 -12.08 3.36 -10.80
C TYR A 86 -13.36 2.62 -10.40
N ASN A 87 -14.13 2.16 -11.38
CA ASN A 87 -15.45 1.58 -11.14
C ASN A 87 -15.34 0.17 -10.55
N THR A 88 -15.30 0.09 -9.24
CA THR A 88 -15.31 -1.17 -8.48
C THR A 88 -15.89 -0.89 -7.10
N SER A 89 -16.47 -1.90 -6.46
CA SER A 89 -16.92 -1.78 -5.07
C SER A 89 -15.76 -2.02 -4.11
N GLY A 90 -15.82 -1.40 -2.92
CA GLY A 90 -14.79 -1.53 -1.91
C GLY A 90 -13.52 -0.75 -2.26
N ALA A 91 -12.39 -1.16 -1.73
CA ALA A 91 -11.13 -0.51 -1.97
C ALA A 91 -10.67 -0.69 -3.42
N SER A 92 -10.31 0.42 -4.06
CA SER A 92 -9.89 0.44 -5.47
C SER A 92 -8.41 0.75 -5.64
N HIS A 93 -7.76 1.34 -4.63
CA HIS A 93 -6.34 1.68 -4.64
C HIS A 93 -5.76 1.50 -3.26
N VAL A 94 -4.46 1.20 -3.19
CA VAL A 94 -3.76 0.99 -1.93
C VAL A 94 -2.32 1.49 -2.06
N GLY A 95 -1.80 2.04 -0.96
CA GLY A 95 -0.40 2.42 -0.83
C GLY A 95 0.12 2.04 0.56
N ILE A 96 1.41 2.26 0.77
CA ILE A 96 2.04 2.09 2.08
C ILE A 96 2.25 3.48 2.68
N TYR A 97 1.62 3.73 3.83
CA TYR A 97 1.79 5.01 4.53
C TYR A 97 3.20 5.07 5.13
N VAL A 98 3.91 6.16 4.88
CA VAL A 98 5.29 6.33 5.36
C VAL A 98 5.42 7.41 6.44
N GLY A 99 4.29 7.98 6.87
CA GLY A 99 4.27 9.07 7.84
C GLY A 99 4.31 10.43 7.17
N ASN A 100 4.12 11.48 7.97
CA ASN A 100 4.20 12.88 7.53
C ASN A 100 3.30 13.22 6.32
N GLY A 101 2.14 12.54 6.21
CA GLY A 101 1.21 12.79 5.11
C GLY A 101 1.67 12.24 3.76
N MET A 102 2.57 11.26 3.76
CA MET A 102 3.13 10.68 2.54
C MET A 102 2.86 9.19 2.45
N MET A 103 2.72 8.68 1.23
CA MET A 103 2.68 7.25 0.94
C MET A 103 3.64 6.91 -0.17
N ILE A 104 4.08 5.64 -0.22
CA ILE A 104 4.69 5.07 -1.41
C ILE A 104 3.68 4.15 -2.06
N HIS A 105 3.48 4.28 -3.35
CA HIS A 105 2.45 3.53 -4.07
C HIS A 105 2.79 3.33 -5.53
N CYS A 106 2.12 2.37 -6.16
CA CYS A 106 2.19 2.23 -7.61
C CYS A 106 1.13 3.13 -8.25
N GLY A 107 1.53 4.38 -8.50
CA GLY A 107 0.88 5.26 -9.44
C GLY A 107 1.46 4.98 -10.83
N ASP A 108 1.76 5.98 -11.60
CA ASP A 108 2.47 5.80 -12.87
C ASP A 108 3.51 6.91 -13.02
N PRO A 109 4.71 6.69 -12.55
CA PRO A 109 5.34 5.45 -12.03
C PRO A 109 5.15 5.24 -10.52
N ILE A 110 5.76 4.17 -9.98
CA ILE A 110 5.90 3.98 -8.54
C ILE A 110 6.68 5.16 -7.97
N SER A 111 6.08 5.83 -6.97
CA SER A 111 6.63 7.05 -6.40
C SER A 111 6.05 7.31 -5.01
N TYR A 112 6.66 8.28 -4.33
CA TYR A 112 6.04 8.86 -3.14
C TYR A 112 4.96 9.86 -3.56
N ALA A 113 3.91 9.96 -2.78
CA ALA A 113 2.83 10.91 -3.03
C ALA A 113 2.32 11.52 -1.72
N ASN A 114 1.93 12.80 -1.79
CA ASN A 114 1.28 13.51 -0.69
C ASN A 114 -0.20 13.10 -0.65
N ILE A 115 -0.63 12.50 0.45
CA ILE A 115 -2.01 12.03 0.60
C ILE A 115 -3.00 13.18 0.91
N ASN A 116 -2.49 14.37 1.23
CA ASN A 116 -3.33 15.51 1.63
C ASN A 116 -3.78 16.38 0.44
N THR A 117 -3.63 15.88 -0.78
CA THR A 117 -4.19 16.53 -1.97
C THR A 117 -5.69 16.32 -2.05
N SER A 118 -6.39 17.17 -2.80
CA SER A 118 -7.85 17.03 -2.98
C SER A 118 -8.23 15.68 -3.54
N TYR A 119 -7.48 15.19 -4.55
CA TYR A 119 -7.78 13.91 -5.19
C TYR A 119 -7.76 12.77 -4.17
N TRP A 120 -6.66 12.62 -3.42
CA TRP A 120 -6.54 11.53 -2.47
C TRP A 120 -7.51 11.67 -1.30
N GLN A 121 -7.77 12.89 -0.83
CA GLN A 121 -8.74 13.10 0.25
C GLN A 121 -10.17 12.79 -0.18
N GLN A 122 -10.56 13.08 -1.41
CA GLN A 122 -11.88 12.73 -1.93
C GLN A 122 -12.08 11.22 -2.07
N HIS A 123 -11.02 10.46 -2.28
CA HIS A 123 -11.07 9.02 -2.47
C HIS A 123 -10.64 8.23 -1.22
N PHE A 124 -10.26 8.91 -0.16
CA PHE A 124 -9.79 8.23 1.05
C PHE A 124 -10.88 7.32 1.62
N TYR A 125 -10.49 6.09 1.97
CA TYR A 125 -11.38 5.10 2.55
C TYR A 125 -11.00 4.83 4.02
N THR A 126 -9.84 4.21 4.24
CA THR A 126 -9.37 3.89 5.59
C THR A 126 -7.87 3.57 5.58
N PHE A 127 -7.28 3.61 6.76
CA PHE A 127 -6.00 2.94 6.99
C PHE A 127 -6.25 1.51 7.48
N GLY A 128 -5.27 0.63 7.26
CA GLY A 128 -5.31 -0.72 7.80
C GLY A 128 -3.93 -1.17 8.24
N ARG A 129 -3.90 -1.92 9.33
CA ARG A 129 -2.64 -2.43 9.91
C ARG A 129 -2.52 -3.92 9.68
N LEU A 130 -1.38 -4.33 9.11
CA LEU A 130 -1.05 -5.74 8.91
C LEU A 130 -0.84 -6.43 10.26
N PRO A 131 -1.10 -7.75 10.34
CA PRO A 131 -0.91 -8.52 11.57
C PRO A 131 0.53 -8.61 12.02
#